data_d18166b4e4057362a402ee17ab817f4e
#
_entry.id   d18166b4e4057362a402ee17ab817f4e
#
_cell.length_a   1.000
_cell.length_b   1.000
_cell.length_c   1.000
_cell.angle_alpha   90.00
_cell.angle_beta   90.00
_cell.angle_gamma   90.00
#
_symmetry.space_group_name_H-M   'P 1'
#
loop_
_entity.id
_entity.type
_entity.pdbx_description
1 polymer ?
#
loop_
_entity_poly.entity_id
_entity_poly.type
_entity_poly.pdbx_seq_one_letter_code
_entity_poly.pdbx_strand_id
1 'polypeptide(L)'
;MAASNFDDVLGQLREAGLIVDELRVGTARPVRCRVDGDREKRGWYRLHELTTDRGDLLIVGSFGVWHGNDNTARKVELRKIEISAEQREALKKRMAEDRRQAEQSRRAEAARAAVRASRAWSACAAATEHEYLDRKRVGAFDLRVSPQGALVIPMCDAAGKIHGLQIIRSAASAKIHRRPEKEYW
;
A
#
# COMPACT_ATOMS: atom_id res chain seq x y z
N MET A 1 -21.43 -2.61 -21.87
CA MET A 1 -21.81 -4.03 -21.78
C MET A 1 -21.15 -4.58 -20.52
N ALA A 2 -21.88 -5.35 -19.70
CA ALA A 2 -21.29 -5.98 -18.51
C ALA A 2 -20.42 -7.17 -18.94
N ALA A 3 -19.33 -7.44 -18.20
CA ALA A 3 -18.49 -8.60 -18.45
C ALA A 3 -19.29 -9.89 -18.21
N SER A 4 -19.08 -10.90 -19.05
CA SER A 4 -19.85 -12.16 -19.01
C SER A 4 -19.62 -12.99 -17.77
N ASN A 5 -18.50 -12.76 -17.04
CA ASN A 5 -18.16 -13.42 -15.79
C ASN A 5 -18.24 -12.51 -14.56
N PHE A 6 -18.96 -11.39 -14.63
CA PHE A 6 -19.03 -10.41 -13.54
C PHE A 6 -19.51 -11.04 -12.22
N ASP A 7 -20.63 -11.76 -12.27
CA ASP A 7 -21.23 -12.38 -11.08
C ASP A 7 -20.37 -13.50 -10.50
N ASP A 8 -19.70 -14.27 -11.37
CA ASP A 8 -18.78 -15.33 -10.95
C ASP A 8 -17.56 -14.74 -10.22
N VAL A 9 -16.97 -13.66 -10.75
CA VAL A 9 -15.87 -12.95 -10.10
C VAL A 9 -16.29 -12.38 -8.75
N LEU A 10 -17.45 -11.75 -8.70
CA LEU A 10 -17.99 -11.19 -7.45
C LEU A 10 -18.24 -12.31 -6.42
N GLY A 11 -18.73 -13.46 -6.87
CA GLY A 11 -18.88 -14.67 -6.05
C GLY A 11 -17.55 -15.15 -5.46
N GLN A 12 -16.52 -15.28 -6.28
CA GLN A 12 -15.18 -15.69 -5.83
C GLN A 12 -14.56 -14.72 -4.80
N LEU A 13 -14.76 -13.42 -4.96
CA LEU A 13 -14.31 -12.43 -3.98
C LEU A 13 -15.05 -12.59 -2.64
N ARG A 14 -16.37 -12.79 -2.69
CA ARG A 14 -17.21 -13.01 -1.50
C ARG A 14 -16.88 -14.32 -0.78
N GLU A 15 -16.66 -15.41 -1.53
CA GLU A 15 -16.21 -16.70 -0.98
C GLU A 15 -14.86 -16.60 -0.27
N ALA A 16 -14.01 -15.65 -0.69
CA ALA A 16 -12.77 -15.33 0.00
C ALA A 16 -12.94 -14.38 1.19
N GLY A 17 -14.17 -14.04 1.56
CA GLY A 17 -14.49 -13.15 2.67
C GLY A 17 -14.33 -11.67 2.35
N LEU A 18 -14.16 -11.27 1.09
CA LEU A 18 -14.02 -9.87 0.70
C LEU A 18 -15.39 -9.20 0.59
N ILE A 19 -15.56 -8.07 1.28
CA ILE A 19 -16.76 -7.22 1.20
C ILE A 19 -16.51 -6.16 0.13
N VAL A 20 -17.16 -6.32 -1.02
CA VAL A 20 -17.05 -5.44 -2.18
C VAL A 20 -18.42 -4.87 -2.49
N ASP A 21 -18.57 -3.56 -2.28
CA ASP A 21 -19.81 -2.83 -2.55
C ASP A 21 -19.93 -2.53 -4.06
N GLU A 22 -18.83 -2.13 -4.69
CA GLU A 22 -18.71 -1.84 -6.11
C GLU A 22 -17.45 -2.46 -6.69
N LEU A 23 -17.59 -3.27 -7.74
CA LEU A 23 -16.45 -3.91 -8.40
C LEU A 23 -15.77 -2.93 -9.36
N ARG A 24 -14.54 -2.54 -9.06
CA ARG A 24 -13.72 -1.64 -9.87
C ARG A 24 -12.71 -2.43 -10.68
N VAL A 25 -12.71 -2.22 -11.98
CA VAL A 25 -11.85 -2.92 -12.93
C VAL A 25 -10.90 -1.92 -13.61
N GLY A 26 -9.75 -2.34 -14.05
CA GLY A 26 -8.77 -1.52 -14.77
C GLY A 26 -8.03 -0.49 -13.91
N THR A 27 -8.00 -0.68 -12.58
CA THR A 27 -7.33 0.25 -11.68
C THR A 27 -5.81 0.09 -11.70
N ALA A 28 -5.05 1.20 -11.67
CA ALA A 28 -3.59 1.18 -11.65
C ALA A 28 -3.00 0.57 -10.37
N ARG A 29 -3.74 0.65 -9.25
CA ARG A 29 -3.36 0.10 -7.94
C ARG A 29 -4.40 -0.90 -7.47
N PRO A 30 -4.04 -1.88 -6.60
CA PRO A 30 -5.03 -2.75 -5.98
C PRO A 30 -6.09 -1.93 -5.21
N VAL A 31 -7.34 -2.30 -5.39
CA VAL A 31 -8.45 -1.72 -4.64
C VAL A 31 -8.50 -2.35 -3.26
N ARG A 32 -8.56 -1.53 -2.22
CA ARG A 32 -8.69 -1.99 -0.83
C ARG A 32 -10.15 -2.16 -0.45
N CYS A 33 -10.48 -3.28 0.18
CA CYS A 33 -11.82 -3.59 0.66
C CYS A 33 -11.79 -4.16 2.08
N ARG A 34 -12.95 -4.23 2.71
CA ARG A 34 -13.11 -4.88 4.02
C ARG A 34 -13.10 -6.40 3.85
N VAL A 35 -12.79 -7.10 4.93
CA VAL A 35 -12.89 -8.55 5.05
C VAL A 35 -13.97 -8.84 6.07
N ASP A 36 -14.73 -9.88 5.86
CA ASP A 36 -15.75 -10.31 6.80
C ASP A 36 -15.16 -10.61 8.18
N GLY A 37 -15.80 -10.10 9.23
CA GLY A 37 -15.32 -10.20 10.61
C GLY A 37 -14.12 -9.28 10.95
N ASP A 38 -13.63 -8.44 10.03
CA ASP A 38 -12.50 -7.55 10.26
C ASP A 38 -12.91 -6.07 10.18
N ARG A 39 -12.40 -5.27 11.13
CA ARG A 39 -12.61 -3.81 11.14
C ARG A 39 -11.68 -3.07 10.18
N GLU A 40 -10.57 -3.68 9.78
CA GLU A 40 -9.56 -3.07 8.91
C GLU A 40 -9.79 -3.44 7.44
N LYS A 41 -9.42 -2.54 6.51
CA LYS A 41 -9.45 -2.81 5.06
C LYS A 41 -8.20 -3.62 4.65
N ARG A 42 -8.11 -4.88 5.10
CA ARG A 42 -7.02 -5.79 4.75
C ARG A 42 -7.27 -6.59 3.46
N GLY A 43 -8.48 -6.60 2.97
CA GLY A 43 -8.82 -7.17 1.68
C GLY A 43 -8.31 -6.32 0.53
N TRP A 44 -7.94 -6.95 -0.56
CA TRP A 44 -7.54 -6.27 -1.77
C TRP A 44 -7.89 -7.10 -3.00
N TYR A 45 -8.13 -6.41 -4.12
CA TYR A 45 -8.24 -7.04 -5.44
C TYR A 45 -7.65 -6.14 -6.53
N ARG A 46 -7.20 -6.74 -7.62
CA ARG A 46 -6.76 -6.06 -8.83
C ARG A 46 -7.30 -6.82 -10.02
N LEU A 47 -8.20 -6.19 -10.74
CA LEU A 47 -8.94 -6.78 -11.85
C LEU A 47 -8.71 -6.00 -13.14
N HIS A 48 -8.74 -6.71 -14.27
CA HIS A 48 -8.55 -6.17 -15.60
C HIS A 48 -9.64 -6.72 -16.51
N GLU A 49 -10.01 -5.94 -17.52
CA GLU A 49 -10.87 -6.39 -18.60
C GLU A 49 -10.04 -7.04 -19.69
N LEU A 50 -10.54 -8.15 -20.19
CA LEU A 50 -10.00 -8.89 -21.33
C LEU A 50 -11.13 -9.11 -22.33
N THR A 51 -10.93 -8.67 -23.57
CA THR A 51 -11.85 -9.00 -24.67
C THR A 51 -11.39 -10.29 -25.33
N THR A 52 -12.26 -11.28 -25.45
CA THR A 52 -11.98 -12.54 -26.15
C THR A 52 -12.03 -12.35 -27.66
N ASP A 53 -11.48 -13.31 -28.43
CA ASP A 53 -11.56 -13.31 -29.91
C ASP A 53 -13.01 -13.35 -30.43
N ARG A 54 -13.93 -13.81 -29.60
CA ARG A 54 -15.39 -13.83 -29.88
C ARG A 54 -16.07 -12.51 -29.57
N GLY A 55 -15.31 -11.53 -29.01
CA GLY A 55 -15.86 -10.23 -28.60
C GLY A 55 -16.47 -10.19 -27.18
N ASP A 56 -16.40 -11.30 -26.42
CA ASP A 56 -16.90 -11.33 -25.05
C ASP A 56 -15.94 -10.56 -24.12
N LEU A 57 -16.48 -9.75 -23.24
CA LEU A 57 -15.73 -9.05 -22.21
C LEU A 57 -15.63 -9.91 -20.96
N LEU A 58 -14.42 -10.18 -20.49
CA LEU A 58 -14.12 -10.95 -19.29
C LEU A 58 -13.36 -10.13 -18.26
N ILE A 59 -13.59 -10.42 -17.00
CA ILE A 59 -12.79 -9.90 -15.90
C ILE A 59 -11.78 -10.96 -15.47
N VAL A 60 -10.51 -10.56 -15.43
CA VAL A 60 -9.38 -11.39 -14.99
C VAL A 60 -8.58 -10.64 -13.94
N GLY A 61 -7.80 -11.34 -13.11
CA GLY A 61 -6.96 -10.67 -12.13
C GLY A 61 -6.65 -11.51 -10.91
N SER A 62 -6.42 -10.84 -9.80
CA SER A 62 -6.09 -11.47 -8.53
C SER A 62 -6.68 -10.70 -7.35
N PHE A 63 -6.89 -11.39 -6.27
CA PHE A 63 -7.42 -10.87 -5.01
C PHE A 63 -6.80 -11.59 -3.82
N GLY A 64 -6.93 -11.05 -2.63
CA GLY A 64 -6.42 -11.68 -1.42
C GLY A 64 -6.65 -10.85 -0.17
N VAL A 65 -6.15 -11.36 0.94
CA VAL A 65 -6.18 -10.71 2.26
C VAL A 65 -4.75 -10.56 2.76
N TRP A 66 -4.44 -9.44 3.35
CA TRP A 66 -3.14 -9.16 3.96
C TRP A 66 -3.14 -9.65 5.42
N HIS A 67 -2.36 -10.68 5.69
CA HIS A 67 -2.12 -11.20 7.04
C HIS A 67 -0.64 -10.99 7.43
N GLY A 68 -0.29 -9.79 7.87
CA GLY A 68 1.09 -9.50 8.26
C GLY A 68 2.08 -9.73 7.11
N ASN A 69 2.96 -10.73 7.25
CA ASN A 69 3.94 -11.11 6.22
C ASN A 69 3.39 -12.10 5.19
N ASP A 70 2.20 -12.66 5.41
CA ASP A 70 1.57 -13.61 4.50
C ASP A 70 0.58 -12.87 3.59
N ASN A 71 0.86 -12.93 2.30
CA ASN A 71 0.03 -12.33 1.27
C ASN A 71 -0.52 -13.44 0.37
N THR A 72 -1.63 -14.03 0.78
CA THR A 72 -2.32 -15.07 0.00
C THR A 72 -3.00 -14.43 -1.21
N ALA A 73 -2.27 -14.35 -2.33
CA ALA A 73 -2.85 -13.92 -3.60
C ALA A 73 -3.50 -15.10 -4.33
N ARG A 74 -4.79 -15.00 -4.60
CA ARG A 74 -5.55 -15.93 -5.44
C ARG A 74 -5.79 -15.29 -6.79
N LYS A 75 -5.78 -16.09 -7.86
CA LYS A 75 -6.19 -15.62 -9.20
C LYS A 75 -7.68 -15.84 -9.37
N VAL A 76 -8.32 -14.97 -10.13
CA VAL A 76 -9.69 -15.20 -10.60
C VAL A 76 -9.70 -16.45 -11.47
N GLU A 77 -10.50 -17.43 -11.09
CA GLU A 77 -10.69 -18.67 -11.83
C GLU A 77 -11.70 -18.41 -12.95
N LEU A 78 -11.29 -18.70 -14.18
CA LEU A 78 -12.16 -18.63 -15.35
C LEU A 78 -12.78 -20.01 -15.57
N ARG A 79 -14.03 -20.18 -15.15
CA ARG A 79 -14.76 -21.42 -15.36
C ARG A 79 -15.17 -21.53 -16.85
N LYS A 80 -14.68 -22.55 -17.54
CA LYS A 80 -15.09 -22.98 -18.90
C LYS A 80 -14.85 -22.00 -20.08
N ILE A 81 -13.91 -21.08 -19.97
CA ILE A 81 -13.59 -20.17 -21.07
C ILE A 81 -12.21 -20.52 -21.62
N GLU A 82 -12.14 -20.95 -22.87
CA GLU A 82 -10.88 -21.15 -23.58
C GLU A 82 -10.33 -19.78 -24.01
N ILE A 83 -9.24 -19.39 -23.40
CA ILE A 83 -8.46 -18.20 -23.81
C ILE A 83 -7.37 -18.70 -24.75
N SER A 84 -7.26 -18.10 -25.96
CA SER A 84 -6.22 -18.45 -26.93
C SER A 84 -4.81 -18.21 -26.37
N ALA A 85 -3.81 -18.88 -26.95
CA ALA A 85 -2.41 -18.70 -26.55
C ALA A 85 -1.94 -17.24 -26.77
N GLU A 86 -2.38 -16.61 -27.84
CA GLU A 86 -2.08 -15.21 -28.17
C GLU A 86 -2.66 -14.24 -27.13
N GLN A 87 -3.91 -14.48 -26.70
CA GLN A 87 -4.57 -13.68 -25.68
C GLN A 87 -3.89 -13.82 -24.32
N ARG A 88 -3.45 -15.04 -23.96
CA ARG A 88 -2.67 -15.27 -22.73
C ARG A 88 -1.37 -14.48 -22.75
N GLU A 89 -0.68 -14.45 -23.88
CA GLU A 89 0.59 -13.73 -24.01
C GLU A 89 0.38 -12.20 -23.99
N ALA A 90 -0.67 -11.70 -24.65
CA ALA A 90 -1.05 -10.29 -24.60
C ALA A 90 -1.40 -9.83 -23.18
N LEU A 91 -2.18 -10.64 -22.45
CA LEU A 91 -2.50 -10.38 -21.05
C LEU A 91 -1.25 -10.37 -20.16
N LYS A 92 -0.35 -11.33 -20.37
CA LYS A 92 0.90 -11.44 -19.62
C LYS A 92 1.80 -10.21 -19.85
N LYS A 93 1.91 -9.73 -21.11
CA LYS A 93 2.62 -8.50 -21.43
C LYS A 93 2.02 -7.29 -20.72
N ARG A 94 0.70 -7.11 -20.81
CA ARG A 94 -0.01 -6.02 -20.14
C ARG A 94 0.21 -6.04 -18.63
N MET A 95 0.08 -7.20 -18.00
CA MET A 95 0.33 -7.34 -16.56
C MET A 95 1.80 -7.04 -16.18
N ALA A 96 2.76 -7.40 -17.04
CA ALA A 96 4.17 -7.09 -16.84
C ALA A 96 4.44 -5.59 -16.96
N GLU A 97 3.84 -4.91 -17.93
CA GLU A 97 3.92 -3.45 -18.10
C GLU A 97 3.32 -2.70 -16.91
N ASP A 98 2.13 -3.10 -16.48
CA ASP A 98 1.47 -2.53 -15.29
C ASP A 98 2.32 -2.70 -14.04
N ARG A 99 2.95 -3.87 -13.87
CA ARG A 99 3.85 -4.14 -12.75
C ARG A 99 5.08 -3.22 -12.78
N ARG A 100 5.69 -3.04 -13.96
CA ARG A 100 6.83 -2.13 -14.16
C ARG A 100 6.44 -0.69 -13.84
N GLN A 101 5.30 -0.24 -14.34
CA GLN A 101 4.80 1.11 -14.09
C GLN A 101 4.50 1.36 -12.61
N ALA A 102 3.85 0.38 -11.94
CA ALA A 102 3.60 0.44 -10.51
C ALA A 102 4.89 0.47 -9.67
N GLU A 103 5.93 -0.25 -10.10
CA GLU A 103 7.23 -0.25 -9.44
C GLU A 103 7.97 1.07 -9.64
N GLN A 104 7.96 1.62 -10.85
CA GLN A 104 8.53 2.93 -11.14
C GLN A 104 7.85 4.03 -10.33
N SER A 105 6.53 4.01 -10.25
CA SER A 105 5.76 4.96 -9.45
C SER A 105 6.12 4.87 -7.96
N ARG A 106 6.21 3.65 -7.41
CA ARG A 106 6.63 3.45 -6.01
C ARG A 106 8.05 3.95 -5.75
N ARG A 107 8.98 3.68 -6.67
CA ARG A 107 10.37 4.18 -6.56
C ARG A 107 10.42 5.70 -6.60
N ALA A 108 9.66 6.33 -7.48
CA ALA A 108 9.58 7.79 -7.57
C ALA A 108 8.96 8.41 -6.30
N GLU A 109 7.90 7.81 -5.77
CA GLU A 109 7.28 8.23 -4.50
C GLU A 109 8.26 8.08 -3.33
N ALA A 110 8.96 6.96 -3.21
CA ALA A 110 9.97 6.72 -2.19
C ALA A 110 11.13 7.74 -2.28
N ALA A 111 11.61 8.03 -3.49
CA ALA A 111 12.65 9.03 -3.69
C ALA A 111 12.19 10.43 -3.25
N ARG A 112 10.96 10.82 -3.60
CA ARG A 112 10.39 12.11 -3.15
C ARG A 112 10.22 12.15 -1.62
N ALA A 113 9.79 11.03 -1.01
CA ALA A 113 9.68 10.91 0.44
C ALA A 113 11.05 11.05 1.12
N ALA A 114 12.09 10.39 0.61
CA ALA A 114 13.45 10.51 1.12
C ALA A 114 14.00 11.95 1.05
N VAL A 115 13.74 12.68 -0.05
CA VAL A 115 14.11 14.09 -0.16
C VAL A 115 13.39 14.95 0.87
N ARG A 116 12.08 14.75 1.05
CA ARG A 116 11.32 15.47 2.10
C ARG A 116 11.84 15.14 3.49
N ALA A 117 12.10 13.85 3.78
CA ALA A 117 12.64 13.41 5.06
C ALA A 117 14.01 14.05 5.35
N SER A 118 14.93 14.04 4.39
CA SER A 118 16.26 14.65 4.55
C SER A 118 16.15 16.15 4.81
N ARG A 119 15.27 16.85 4.11
CA ARG A 119 15.04 18.30 4.30
C ARG A 119 14.44 18.58 5.69
N ALA A 120 13.46 17.79 6.12
CA ALA A 120 12.87 17.90 7.45
C ALA A 120 13.89 17.59 8.56
N TRP A 121 14.72 16.58 8.36
CA TRP A 121 15.81 16.24 9.27
C TRP A 121 16.81 17.39 9.44
N SER A 122 17.21 18.04 8.36
CA SER A 122 18.15 19.18 8.40
C SER A 122 17.58 20.38 9.14
N ALA A 123 16.26 20.53 9.20
CA ALA A 123 15.59 21.60 9.93
C ALA A 123 15.41 21.32 11.43
N CYS A 124 15.76 20.13 11.91
CA CYS A 124 15.66 19.75 13.32
C CYS A 124 16.97 20.06 14.06
N ALA A 125 16.86 20.46 15.33
CA ALA A 125 18.01 20.65 16.22
C ALA A 125 18.47 19.29 16.82
N ALA A 126 19.72 19.21 17.27
CA ALA A 126 20.18 18.03 18.01
C ALA A 126 19.34 17.82 19.28
N ALA A 127 18.94 16.58 19.56
CA ALA A 127 18.24 16.25 20.80
C ALA A 127 19.24 16.21 21.95
N THR A 128 18.98 16.99 22.99
CA THR A 128 19.73 16.90 24.27
C THR A 128 18.87 16.20 25.31
N GLU A 129 17.59 16.58 25.38
CA GLU A 129 16.59 16.07 26.33
C GLU A 129 15.26 15.88 25.61
N HIS A 130 14.52 14.85 25.98
CA HIS A 130 13.15 14.65 25.50
C HIS A 130 12.39 13.66 26.41
N GLU A 131 11.15 13.99 26.77
CA GLU A 131 10.28 13.18 27.64
C GLU A 131 10.25 11.69 27.30
N TYR A 132 10.27 11.35 26.02
CA TYR A 132 10.29 9.96 25.56
C TYR A 132 11.59 9.24 25.90
N LEU A 133 12.74 9.92 25.76
CA LEU A 133 14.06 9.36 26.06
C LEU A 133 14.19 9.13 27.57
N ASP A 134 13.75 10.09 28.40
CA ASP A 134 13.75 10.00 29.85
C ASP A 134 12.88 8.82 30.33
N ARG A 135 11.66 8.72 29.80
CA ARG A 135 10.76 7.61 30.11
C ARG A 135 11.32 6.25 29.70
N LYS A 136 12.08 6.19 28.60
CA LYS A 136 12.73 4.96 28.10
C LYS A 136 14.09 4.72 28.74
N ARG A 137 14.64 5.68 29.48
CA ARG A 137 15.97 5.64 30.09
C ARG A 137 17.08 5.37 29.05
N VAL A 138 17.00 6.05 27.90
CA VAL A 138 17.99 5.95 26.83
C VAL A 138 18.55 7.32 26.49
N GLY A 139 19.81 7.36 26.04
CA GLY A 139 20.46 8.61 25.59
C GLY A 139 19.86 9.12 24.29
N ALA A 140 20.10 10.41 23.99
CA ALA A 140 19.65 11.06 22.77
C ALA A 140 20.42 10.59 21.54
N PHE A 141 21.66 10.13 21.71
CA PHE A 141 22.58 9.78 20.60
C PHE A 141 22.55 10.86 19.52
N ASP A 142 22.43 10.47 18.23
CA ASP A 142 22.34 11.38 17.09
C ASP A 142 20.90 11.76 16.72
N LEU A 143 19.94 11.61 17.64
CA LEU A 143 18.54 11.97 17.40
C LEU A 143 18.35 13.50 17.37
N ARG A 144 17.26 13.94 16.78
CA ARG A 144 16.93 15.36 16.65
C ARG A 144 15.54 15.68 17.20
N VAL A 145 15.33 16.97 17.49
CA VAL A 145 14.04 17.49 17.91
C VAL A 145 13.55 18.49 16.85
N SER A 146 12.30 18.31 16.42
CA SER A 146 11.65 19.22 15.49
C SER A 146 11.38 20.58 16.15
N PRO A 147 11.15 21.65 15.36
CA PRO A 147 10.75 22.96 15.92
C PRO A 147 9.48 22.92 16.78
N GLN A 148 8.65 21.89 16.62
CA GLN A 148 7.44 21.65 17.41
C GLN A 148 7.67 20.76 18.64
N GLY A 149 8.93 20.45 18.98
CA GLY A 149 9.29 19.66 20.16
C GLY A 149 9.08 18.14 20.01
N ALA A 150 8.87 17.61 18.81
CA ALA A 150 8.77 16.17 18.60
C ALA A 150 10.16 15.54 18.38
N LEU A 151 10.39 14.39 18.99
CA LEU A 151 11.61 13.60 18.75
C LEU A 151 11.55 12.99 17.36
N VAL A 152 12.63 13.15 16.61
CA VAL A 152 12.75 12.69 15.22
C VAL A 152 13.85 11.64 15.13
N ILE A 153 13.50 10.47 14.60
CA ILE A 153 14.40 9.33 14.43
C ILE A 153 14.56 9.08 12.94
N PRO A 154 15.78 9.12 12.37
CA PRO A 154 15.98 8.89 10.96
C PRO A 154 15.91 7.39 10.64
N MET A 155 15.22 7.03 9.57
CA MET A 155 15.25 5.69 9.00
C MET A 155 16.26 5.69 7.84
N CYS A 156 17.45 5.14 8.11
CA CYS A 156 18.57 5.13 7.17
C CYS A 156 18.82 3.74 6.59
N ASP A 157 19.41 3.69 5.39
CA ASP A 157 20.04 2.48 4.87
C ASP A 157 21.47 2.28 5.45
N ALA A 158 22.11 1.20 5.04
CA ALA A 158 23.48 0.87 5.49
C ALA A 158 24.52 1.93 5.07
N ALA A 159 24.24 2.77 4.09
CA ALA A 159 25.08 3.88 3.66
C ALA A 159 24.79 5.20 4.41
N GLY A 160 23.86 5.18 5.39
CA GLY A 160 23.47 6.35 6.16
C GLY A 160 22.50 7.30 5.44
N LYS A 161 21.98 6.92 4.26
CA LYS A 161 21.01 7.72 3.52
C LYS A 161 19.64 7.65 4.16
N ILE A 162 19.03 8.79 4.44
CA ILE A 162 17.70 8.89 5.03
C ILE A 162 16.63 8.55 3.99
N HIS A 163 15.78 7.57 4.29
CA HIS A 163 14.62 7.16 3.49
C HIS A 163 13.30 7.64 4.08
N GLY A 164 13.25 7.90 5.38
CA GLY A 164 12.08 8.35 6.10
C GLY A 164 12.42 8.86 7.49
N LEU A 165 11.41 9.35 8.20
CA LEU A 165 11.53 9.79 9.59
C LEU A 165 10.44 9.15 10.42
N GLN A 166 10.78 8.67 11.61
CA GLN A 166 9.81 8.36 12.65
C GLN A 166 9.70 9.57 13.59
N ILE A 167 8.47 10.06 13.79
CA ILE A 167 8.21 11.24 14.62
C ILE A 167 7.50 10.78 15.89
N ILE A 168 8.09 11.07 17.06
CA ILE A 168 7.52 10.80 18.36
C ILE A 168 7.13 12.12 19.01
N ARG A 169 5.83 12.36 19.10
CA ARG A 169 5.28 13.57 19.72
C ARG A 169 5.31 13.45 21.24
N SER A 170 5.64 14.54 21.94
CA SER A 170 5.48 14.62 23.39
C SER A 170 3.99 14.67 23.77
N ALA A 171 3.64 14.29 25.00
CA ALA A 171 2.26 14.38 25.49
C ALA A 171 1.72 15.83 25.47
N ALA A 172 2.56 16.83 25.64
CA ALA A 172 2.23 18.24 25.52
C ALA A 172 1.87 18.63 24.06
N SER A 173 2.56 18.08 23.08
CA SER A 173 2.32 18.32 21.65
C SER A 173 1.03 17.62 21.14
N ALA A 174 0.62 16.52 21.76
CA ALA A 174 -0.59 15.79 21.38
C ALA A 174 -1.90 16.53 21.70
N LYS A 175 -1.88 17.52 22.59
CA LYS A 175 -3.07 18.35 22.93
C LYS A 175 -3.47 19.34 21.85
N ILE A 176 -2.58 19.69 20.92
CA ILE A 176 -2.83 20.71 19.90
C ILE A 176 -3.47 20.14 18.65
N HIS A 177 -3.31 18.84 18.35
CA HIS A 177 -3.88 18.19 17.16
C HIS A 177 -4.60 16.90 17.54
N ARG A 178 -5.90 16.99 17.87
CA ARG A 178 -6.82 15.84 17.90
C ARG A 178 -7.10 15.37 16.46
N ARG A 179 -6.14 14.64 15.85
CA ARG A 179 -6.42 13.65 14.80
C ARG A 179 -5.44 12.50 14.96
N PRO A 180 -5.91 11.26 15.16
CA PRO A 180 -5.06 10.08 15.16
C PRO A 180 -4.85 9.64 13.69
N GLU A 181 -4.03 10.33 12.94
CA GLU A 181 -3.50 9.82 11.69
C GLU A 181 -2.04 9.44 11.94
N LYS A 182 -1.78 8.12 11.88
CA LYS A 182 -0.43 7.60 11.73
C LYS A 182 0.08 8.04 10.36
N GLU A 183 0.74 9.17 10.30
CA GLU A 183 1.45 9.61 9.12
C GLU A 183 2.77 8.86 9.04
N TYR A 184 2.81 7.82 8.22
CA TYR A 184 4.04 7.27 7.67
C TYR A 184 4.39 8.09 6.42
N TRP A 185 5.49 8.81 6.47
CA TRP A 185 6.07 9.53 5.32
C TRP A 185 7.04 8.64 4.56
#